data_daba0e30efe3e445eed21efef94b0458
#
_entry.id   daba0e30efe3e445eed21efef94b0458
#
_cell.length_a   1.000
_cell.length_b   1.000
_cell.length_c   1.000
_cell.angle_alpha   90.00
_cell.angle_beta   90.00
_cell.angle_gamma   90.00
#
_symmetry.space_group_name_H-M   'P 1'
#
loop_
_entity.id
_entity.type
_entity.pdbx_description
1 polymer ?
#
loop_
_entity_poly.entity_id
_entity_poly.type
_entity_poly.pdbx_seq_one_letter_code
_entity_poly.pdbx_strand_id
1 'polypeptide(L)'
;MSSLIWQDKEQRTTPPASLITEAWISPTSTTKPENRLILGDNLAIMTALLPEYEGRINLIYIDPPFFTNRKFPARIGRGEDSRKPGEWQMAEGYGDHWDDLDAYLDFLYQRLLLIHRLLAPNGTLYLHLDWHASAYARLLLDEIFGQDRLLNEIIWTYHGPSPIKSAFNRKHDTILSYTKSNKYTFNADAVREPYNENTLKTFKSSKKAGFGKVPNLKRGKVPEDWWYFPVVARLHNERTGYPTQKPEALLERIIKASSNEGDLVADFFSGSGTTALVASKLGRQFVASDATWR
;
A
#
# COMPACT_ATOMS: atom_id res chain seq x y z
N MET A 1 -17.85 20.82 -4.58
CA MET A 1 -17.13 19.66 -4.00
C MET A 1 -17.33 19.70 -2.52
N SER A 2 -17.62 18.57 -1.88
CA SER A 2 -17.62 18.47 -0.43
C SER A 2 -16.18 18.43 0.04
N SER A 3 -15.79 19.26 0.99
CA SER A 3 -14.45 19.25 1.60
C SER A 3 -14.56 18.93 3.08
N LEU A 4 -13.58 18.21 3.61
CA LEU A 4 -13.44 17.99 5.03
C LEU A 4 -12.76 19.23 5.64
N ILE A 5 -13.35 19.80 6.68
CA ILE A 5 -12.83 20.99 7.34
C ILE A 5 -12.42 20.63 8.77
N TRP A 6 -11.21 21.00 9.17
CA TRP A 6 -10.71 20.92 10.54
C TRP A 6 -9.90 22.16 10.88
N GLN A 7 -9.58 22.35 12.16
CA GLN A 7 -8.81 23.48 12.61
C GLN A 7 -7.42 23.48 11.96
N ASP A 8 -6.98 24.63 11.45
CA ASP A 8 -5.67 24.84 10.82
C ASP A 8 -5.42 24.00 9.54
N LYS A 9 -6.49 23.57 8.85
CA LYS A 9 -6.36 22.94 7.53
C LYS A 9 -5.77 23.94 6.52
N GLU A 10 -4.49 23.87 6.31
CA GLU A 10 -3.78 24.69 5.32
C GLU A 10 -2.76 23.82 4.60
N GLN A 11 -2.53 24.11 3.31
CA GLN A 11 -1.38 23.56 2.61
C GLN A 11 -0.12 24.22 3.12
N ARG A 12 0.75 23.45 3.77
CA ARG A 12 2.01 23.96 4.32
C ARG A 12 3.17 23.75 3.36
N THR A 13 4.10 24.69 3.36
CA THR A 13 5.37 24.53 2.68
C THR A 13 6.34 23.84 3.62
N THR A 14 6.73 22.63 3.29
CA THR A 14 7.74 21.89 4.04
C THR A 14 9.10 22.06 3.37
N PRO A 15 10.15 22.46 4.10
CA PRO A 15 11.49 22.52 3.53
C PRO A 15 11.94 21.12 3.10
N PRO A 16 12.64 21.01 1.95
CA PRO A 16 13.16 19.74 1.49
C PRO A 16 14.27 19.23 2.41
N ALA A 17 14.32 17.92 2.60
CA ALA A 17 15.45 17.28 3.25
C ALA A 17 16.71 17.39 2.40
N SER A 18 17.87 17.47 3.03
CA SER A 18 19.15 17.26 2.35
C SER A 18 19.40 15.77 2.25
N LEU A 19 19.33 15.21 1.03
CA LEU A 19 19.53 13.79 0.80
C LEU A 19 21.03 13.51 0.62
N ILE A 20 21.57 12.61 1.48
CA ILE A 20 22.96 12.18 1.43
C ILE A 20 22.99 10.69 1.04
N THR A 21 23.82 10.33 0.07
CA THR A 21 24.03 8.93 -0.29
C THR A 21 25.05 8.29 0.63
N GLU A 22 24.62 7.37 1.48
CA GLU A 22 25.50 6.67 2.43
C GLU A 22 26.14 5.41 1.84
N ALA A 23 25.42 4.70 0.99
CA ALA A 23 25.89 3.47 0.38
C ALA A 23 25.30 3.23 -1.01
N TRP A 24 26.12 2.59 -1.87
CA TRP A 24 25.72 2.06 -3.16
C TRP A 24 25.73 0.53 -3.10
N ILE A 25 24.55 -0.08 -3.24
CA ILE A 25 24.41 -1.54 -3.24
C ILE A 25 24.15 -1.95 -4.68
N SER A 26 25.23 -2.18 -5.46
CA SER A 26 25.13 -2.70 -6.81
C SER A 26 26.18 -3.79 -7.02
N PRO A 27 25.76 -5.01 -7.32
CA PRO A 27 26.71 -6.12 -7.48
C PRO A 27 27.57 -6.05 -8.76
N THR A 28 27.18 -5.29 -9.80
CA THR A 28 27.82 -5.39 -11.12
C THR A 28 27.80 -4.13 -12.00
N SER A 29 27.22 -3.01 -11.57
CA SER A 29 27.04 -1.84 -12.45
C SER A 29 27.84 -0.62 -11.99
N THR A 30 28.51 0.03 -12.95
CA THR A 30 29.14 1.36 -12.77
C THR A 30 28.16 2.51 -12.93
N THR A 31 26.90 2.24 -13.27
CA THR A 31 25.84 3.24 -13.42
C THR A 31 25.14 3.50 -12.09
N LYS A 32 24.66 4.74 -11.92
CA LYS A 32 23.88 5.15 -10.76
C LYS A 32 22.68 4.20 -10.59
N PRO A 33 22.46 3.59 -9.40
CA PRO A 33 21.29 2.74 -9.19
C PRO A 33 20.01 3.56 -9.37
N GLU A 34 19.05 2.92 -10.01
CA GLU A 34 17.73 3.51 -10.25
C GLU A 34 16.81 3.35 -9.03
N ASN A 35 17.08 2.35 -8.20
CA ASN A 35 16.34 2.07 -6.98
C ASN A 35 16.90 2.86 -5.78
N ARG A 36 15.99 3.38 -4.95
CA ARG A 36 16.38 4.17 -3.76
C ARG A 36 15.65 3.68 -2.52
N LEU A 37 16.43 3.55 -1.44
CA LEU A 37 15.93 3.41 -0.09
C LEU A 37 16.37 4.68 0.68
N ILE A 38 15.43 5.38 1.32
CA ILE A 38 15.67 6.68 1.93
C ILE A 38 15.19 6.67 3.38
N LEU A 39 16.08 6.96 4.33
CA LEU A 39 15.77 7.06 5.75
C LEU A 39 15.43 8.49 6.14
N GLY A 40 14.32 8.70 6.84
CA GLY A 40 13.95 9.99 7.41
C GLY A 40 12.44 10.28 7.34
N ASP A 41 12.08 11.51 7.70
CA ASP A 41 10.68 11.98 7.59
C ASP A 41 10.23 12.05 6.13
N ASN A 42 9.18 11.32 5.82
CA ASN A 42 8.70 11.17 4.46
C ASN A 42 8.12 12.46 3.85
N LEU A 43 7.63 13.40 4.64
CA LEU A 43 7.15 14.68 4.13
C LEU A 43 8.31 15.52 3.56
N ALA A 44 9.40 15.61 4.31
CA ALA A 44 10.62 16.30 3.88
C ALA A 44 11.31 15.56 2.72
N ILE A 45 11.33 14.23 2.75
CA ILE A 45 11.85 13.37 1.67
C ILE A 45 11.05 13.59 0.38
N MET A 46 9.73 13.47 0.41
CA MET A 46 8.89 13.69 -0.77
C MET A 46 9.08 15.08 -1.35
N THR A 47 9.23 16.11 -0.50
CA THR A 47 9.54 17.48 -0.94
C THR A 47 10.88 17.55 -1.66
N ALA A 48 11.92 16.89 -1.13
CA ALA A 48 13.24 16.83 -1.75
C ALA A 48 13.27 16.06 -3.08
N LEU A 49 12.33 15.11 -3.25
CA LEU A 49 12.21 14.30 -4.48
C LEU A 49 11.45 15.02 -5.60
N LEU A 50 10.67 16.06 -5.32
CA LEU A 50 9.86 16.75 -6.34
C LEU A 50 10.68 17.22 -7.57
N PRO A 51 11.87 17.84 -7.44
CA PRO A 51 12.62 18.29 -8.61
C PRO A 51 12.95 17.17 -9.61
N GLU A 52 13.07 15.94 -9.13
CA GLU A 52 13.42 14.78 -9.96
C GLU A 52 12.22 13.92 -10.35
N TYR A 53 11.22 13.79 -9.48
CA TYR A 53 10.14 12.81 -9.61
C TYR A 53 8.74 13.40 -9.77
N GLU A 54 8.55 14.71 -9.82
CA GLU A 54 7.21 15.28 -10.03
C GLU A 54 6.59 14.77 -11.33
N GLY A 55 5.41 14.19 -11.22
CA GLY A 55 4.68 13.62 -12.36
C GLY A 55 5.32 12.37 -12.99
N ARG A 56 6.20 11.64 -12.28
CA ARG A 56 6.95 10.52 -12.86
C ARG A 56 6.69 9.15 -12.24
N ILE A 57 6.10 9.07 -11.06
CA ILE A 57 5.88 7.80 -10.35
C ILE A 57 4.60 7.14 -10.88
N ASN A 58 4.74 5.93 -11.42
CA ASN A 58 3.62 5.22 -12.06
C ASN A 58 2.66 4.57 -11.04
N LEU A 59 3.18 4.10 -9.92
CA LEU A 59 2.40 3.48 -8.86
C LEU A 59 2.93 3.93 -7.51
N ILE A 60 2.04 4.41 -6.65
CA ILE A 60 2.35 4.68 -5.25
C ILE A 60 1.45 3.80 -4.39
N TYR A 61 2.05 2.97 -3.54
CA TYR A 61 1.36 2.28 -2.46
C TYR A 61 1.84 2.86 -1.15
N ILE A 62 0.92 3.14 -0.23
CA ILE A 62 1.26 3.60 1.12
C ILE A 62 0.38 2.92 2.17
N ASP A 63 0.99 2.64 3.32
CA ASP A 63 0.41 2.03 4.51
C ASP A 63 0.74 2.90 5.73
N PRO A 64 0.17 4.13 5.82
CA PRO A 64 0.47 5.06 6.90
C PRO A 64 -0.10 4.56 8.24
N PRO A 65 0.24 5.19 9.39
CA PRO A 65 -0.46 4.92 10.64
C PRO A 65 -1.98 5.03 10.51
N PHE A 66 -2.73 4.16 11.21
CA PHE A 66 -4.19 4.00 11.03
C PHE A 66 -5.06 4.79 12.03
N PHE A 67 -4.46 5.64 12.83
CA PHE A 67 -5.16 6.34 13.92
C PHE A 67 -5.65 5.38 15.02
N THR A 68 -4.89 4.34 15.32
CA THR A 68 -5.26 3.33 16.33
C THR A 68 -4.95 3.75 17.76
N ASN A 69 -4.17 4.81 17.95
CA ASN A 69 -3.61 5.27 19.23
C ASN A 69 -2.83 4.20 19.98
N ARG A 70 -2.03 3.39 19.23
CA ARG A 70 -1.20 2.30 19.75
C ARG A 70 0.27 2.48 19.39
N LYS A 71 1.15 1.90 20.22
CA LYS A 71 2.56 1.73 19.90
C LYS A 71 2.80 0.34 19.31
N PHE A 72 3.54 0.26 18.24
CA PHE A 72 3.89 -0.99 17.56
C PHE A 72 5.39 -1.28 17.72
N PRO A 73 5.82 -2.00 18.78
CA PRO A 73 7.23 -2.32 18.96
C PRO A 73 7.71 -3.30 17.89
N ALA A 74 8.89 -3.02 17.33
CA ALA A 74 9.55 -3.94 16.42
C ALA A 74 10.32 -5.02 17.20
N ARG A 75 10.44 -6.21 16.61
CA ARG A 75 11.20 -7.35 17.17
C ARG A 75 12.41 -7.59 16.30
N ILE A 76 13.60 -7.63 16.89
CA ILE A 76 14.85 -7.84 16.17
C ILE A 76 15.46 -9.17 16.59
N GLY A 77 15.99 -9.92 15.62
CA GLY A 77 16.80 -11.12 15.82
C GLY A 77 16.17 -12.39 15.28
N ARG A 78 16.99 -13.44 15.15
CA ARG A 78 16.56 -14.78 14.71
C ARG A 78 15.65 -15.50 15.74
N GLY A 79 15.40 -14.91 16.89
CA GLY A 79 14.54 -15.41 17.95
C GLY A 79 13.04 -15.21 17.72
N GLU A 80 12.59 -15.08 16.48
CA GLU A 80 11.17 -14.94 16.15
C GLU A 80 10.33 -16.19 16.40
N ASP A 81 10.97 -17.28 16.76
CA ASP A 81 10.27 -18.46 17.25
C ASP A 81 9.45 -18.05 18.47
N SER A 82 8.12 -18.08 18.31
CA SER A 82 7.18 -17.79 19.40
C SER A 82 7.40 -18.68 20.64
N ARG A 83 8.18 -19.74 20.50
CA ARG A 83 8.57 -20.68 21.58
C ARG A 83 9.65 -20.14 22.52
N LYS A 84 10.35 -19.03 22.13
CA LYS A 84 11.44 -18.45 22.94
C LYS A 84 11.33 -16.92 23.03
N PRO A 85 10.26 -16.37 23.61
CA PRO A 85 10.05 -14.92 23.69
C PRO A 85 11.15 -14.18 24.47
N GLY A 86 11.87 -14.86 25.36
CA GLY A 86 12.97 -14.26 26.12
C GLY A 86 14.24 -13.97 25.31
N GLU A 87 14.37 -14.49 24.09
CA GLU A 87 15.50 -14.23 23.19
C GLU A 87 15.24 -13.04 22.24
N TRP A 88 14.04 -12.44 22.26
CA TRP A 88 13.71 -11.33 21.39
C TRP A 88 14.31 -10.02 21.90
N GLN A 89 15.02 -9.33 21.04
CA GLN A 89 15.36 -7.93 21.26
C GLN A 89 14.19 -7.07 20.80
N MET A 90 13.63 -6.32 21.74
CA MET A 90 12.58 -5.35 21.45
C MET A 90 13.22 -4.03 21.06
N ALA A 91 12.80 -3.48 19.96
CA ALA A 91 13.24 -2.18 19.52
C ALA A 91 12.05 -1.23 19.39
N GLU A 92 12.33 0.06 19.44
CA GLU A 92 11.32 1.07 19.15
C GLU A 92 10.82 0.89 17.71
N GLY A 93 9.53 0.58 17.55
CA GLY A 93 8.86 0.57 16.27
C GLY A 93 8.33 1.97 15.92
N TYR A 94 7.17 2.04 15.28
CA TYR A 94 6.52 3.32 15.07
C TYR A 94 5.38 3.53 16.09
N GLY A 95 5.13 4.80 16.44
CA GLY A 95 3.96 5.20 17.22
C GLY A 95 2.82 5.61 16.29
N ASP A 96 1.64 5.06 16.55
CA ASP A 96 0.40 5.51 15.93
C ASP A 96 -0.43 6.19 17.02
N HIS A 97 0.11 7.31 17.54
CA HIS A 97 -0.48 8.08 18.63
C HIS A 97 -0.63 9.54 18.21
N TRP A 98 -1.82 10.05 18.35
CA TRP A 98 -2.24 11.36 17.89
C TRP A 98 -2.97 12.07 19.01
N ASP A 99 -2.79 13.38 19.13
CA ASP A 99 -3.48 14.20 20.12
C ASP A 99 -4.99 14.20 19.86
N ASP A 100 -5.38 14.32 18.58
CA ASP A 100 -6.76 14.28 18.12
C ASP A 100 -6.85 13.85 16.64
N LEU A 101 -8.07 13.85 16.12
CA LEU A 101 -8.36 13.55 14.71
C LEU A 101 -7.79 14.62 13.76
N ASP A 102 -7.83 15.88 14.15
CA ASP A 102 -7.39 17.01 13.33
C ASP A 102 -5.88 16.92 13.05
N ALA A 103 -5.08 16.59 14.08
CA ALA A 103 -3.64 16.34 13.93
C ALA A 103 -3.35 15.18 12.96
N TYR A 104 -4.11 14.09 13.04
CA TYR A 104 -3.99 12.97 12.12
C TYR A 104 -4.37 13.35 10.68
N LEU A 105 -5.48 14.07 10.51
CA LEU A 105 -5.93 14.53 9.19
C LEU A 105 -4.93 15.48 8.54
N ASP A 106 -4.36 16.40 9.31
CA ASP A 106 -3.33 17.30 8.82
C ASP A 106 -2.07 16.52 8.37
N PHE A 107 -1.62 15.57 9.18
CA PHE A 107 -0.51 14.68 8.82
C PHE A 107 -0.75 13.96 7.49
N LEU A 108 -1.92 13.39 7.30
CA LEU A 108 -2.25 12.64 6.09
C LEU A 108 -2.43 13.58 4.89
N TYR A 109 -3.10 14.70 5.07
CA TYR A 109 -3.39 15.69 4.03
C TYR A 109 -2.12 16.23 3.37
N GLN A 110 -1.14 16.70 4.17
CA GLN A 110 0.13 17.24 3.65
C GLN A 110 0.85 16.22 2.77
N ARG A 111 0.82 14.96 3.17
CA ARG A 111 1.46 13.86 2.43
C ARG A 111 0.73 13.49 1.16
N LEU A 112 -0.60 13.45 1.19
CA LEU A 112 -1.42 13.15 0.02
C LEU A 112 -1.29 14.23 -1.06
N LEU A 113 -1.12 15.51 -0.69
CA LEU A 113 -0.84 16.58 -1.64
C LEU A 113 0.48 16.35 -2.39
N LEU A 114 1.55 15.96 -1.70
CA LEU A 114 2.83 15.64 -2.34
C LEU A 114 2.75 14.36 -3.18
N ILE A 115 2.08 13.33 -2.70
CA ILE A 115 1.84 12.10 -3.44
C ILE A 115 1.11 12.38 -4.75
N HIS A 116 0.08 13.23 -4.71
CA HIS A 116 -0.62 13.64 -5.91
C HIS A 116 0.30 14.35 -6.92
N ARG A 117 1.24 15.19 -6.47
CA ARG A 117 2.23 15.84 -7.33
C ARG A 117 3.20 14.84 -7.95
N LEU A 118 3.75 13.92 -7.14
CA LEU A 118 4.73 12.92 -7.57
C LEU A 118 4.16 11.92 -8.57
N LEU A 119 2.87 11.63 -8.49
CA LEU A 119 2.19 10.63 -9.33
C LEU A 119 2.22 11.05 -10.81
N ALA A 120 2.57 10.11 -11.69
CA ALA A 120 2.53 10.29 -13.14
C ALA A 120 1.09 10.54 -13.64
N PRO A 121 0.88 11.18 -14.80
CA PRO A 121 -0.46 11.42 -15.34
C PRO A 121 -1.31 10.15 -15.51
N ASN A 122 -0.66 9.01 -15.76
CA ASN A 122 -1.28 7.68 -15.86
C ASN A 122 -1.12 6.82 -14.61
N GLY A 123 -0.63 7.42 -13.53
CA GLY A 123 -0.31 6.73 -12.29
C GLY A 123 -1.52 6.46 -11.40
N THR A 124 -1.35 5.50 -10.48
CA THR A 124 -2.37 5.08 -9.52
C THR A 124 -1.81 5.11 -8.10
N LEU A 125 -2.58 5.65 -7.17
CA LEU A 125 -2.33 5.57 -5.72
C LEU A 125 -3.15 4.42 -5.13
N TYR A 126 -2.54 3.65 -4.24
CA TYR A 126 -3.20 2.73 -3.32
C TYR A 126 -2.91 3.16 -1.89
N LEU A 127 -3.93 3.60 -1.18
CA LEU A 127 -3.86 4.00 0.23
C LEU A 127 -4.52 2.93 1.08
N HIS A 128 -3.73 2.27 1.91
CA HIS A 128 -4.15 1.17 2.77
C HIS A 128 -4.41 1.69 4.19
N LEU A 129 -5.59 1.43 4.71
CA LEU A 129 -6.02 1.84 6.05
C LEU A 129 -7.01 0.83 6.63
N ASP A 130 -7.19 0.85 7.93
CA ASP A 130 -8.28 0.13 8.57
C ASP A 130 -9.52 1.04 8.78
N TRP A 131 -10.50 0.51 9.47
CA TRP A 131 -11.78 1.18 9.74
C TRP A 131 -11.67 2.47 10.57
N HIS A 132 -10.56 2.71 11.30
CA HIS A 132 -10.39 3.94 12.09
C HIS A 132 -10.23 5.16 11.19
N ALA A 133 -9.51 5.03 10.09
CA ALA A 133 -9.11 6.16 9.25
C ALA A 133 -9.68 6.15 7.82
N SER A 134 -10.10 4.99 7.29
CA SER A 134 -10.47 4.85 5.87
C SER A 134 -11.57 5.81 5.41
N ALA A 135 -12.59 6.04 6.22
CA ALA A 135 -13.69 6.95 5.88
C ALA A 135 -13.23 8.40 5.72
N TYR A 136 -12.37 8.88 6.61
CA TYR A 136 -11.81 10.23 6.54
C TYR A 136 -10.84 10.38 5.37
N ALA A 137 -9.98 9.40 5.18
CA ALA A 137 -9.02 9.37 4.08
C ALA A 137 -9.73 9.38 2.72
N ARG A 138 -10.88 8.70 2.59
CA ARG A 138 -11.70 8.73 1.40
C ARG A 138 -12.14 10.17 1.05
N LEU A 139 -12.59 10.94 2.03
CA LEU A 139 -13.00 12.33 1.80
C LEU A 139 -11.81 13.22 1.41
N LEU A 140 -10.63 13.02 2.01
CA LEU A 140 -9.41 13.72 1.61
C LEU A 140 -9.00 13.40 0.17
N LEU A 141 -9.07 12.12 -0.22
CA LEU A 141 -8.76 11.70 -1.58
C LEU A 141 -9.76 12.23 -2.61
N ASP A 142 -11.04 12.24 -2.27
CA ASP A 142 -12.08 12.85 -3.12
C ASP A 142 -11.85 14.34 -3.34
N GLU A 143 -11.34 15.05 -2.32
CA GLU A 143 -10.98 16.48 -2.43
C GLU A 143 -9.73 16.70 -3.28
N ILE A 144 -8.68 15.91 -3.09
CA ILE A 144 -7.37 16.10 -3.74
C ILE A 144 -7.37 15.57 -5.19
N PHE A 145 -7.94 14.40 -5.40
CA PHE A 145 -7.94 13.70 -6.70
C PHE A 145 -9.22 13.95 -7.50
N GLY A 146 -10.35 14.19 -6.82
CA GLY A 146 -11.69 14.20 -7.37
C GLY A 146 -12.43 12.88 -7.18
N GLN A 147 -13.72 12.92 -6.91
CA GLN A 147 -14.57 11.73 -6.69
C GLN A 147 -14.54 10.75 -7.88
N ASP A 148 -14.50 11.29 -9.11
CA ASP A 148 -14.45 10.50 -10.34
C ASP A 148 -13.11 9.79 -10.58
N ARG A 149 -12.14 9.99 -9.69
CA ARG A 149 -10.82 9.34 -9.72
C ARG A 149 -10.73 8.11 -8.86
N LEU A 150 -11.71 7.83 -8.02
CA LEU A 150 -11.78 6.55 -7.31
C LEU A 150 -11.93 5.42 -8.32
N LEU A 151 -10.95 4.53 -8.34
CA LEU A 151 -11.01 3.32 -9.15
C LEU A 151 -11.73 2.20 -8.41
N ASN A 152 -11.29 1.90 -7.19
CA ASN A 152 -11.91 0.90 -6.31
C ASN A 152 -11.72 1.24 -4.83
N GLU A 153 -12.67 0.81 -4.03
CA GLU A 153 -12.53 0.58 -2.60
C GLU A 153 -12.37 -0.93 -2.39
N ILE A 154 -11.12 -1.36 -2.17
CA ILE A 154 -10.78 -2.78 -2.07
C ILE A 154 -10.83 -3.19 -0.61
N ILE A 155 -11.52 -4.28 -0.31
CA ILE A 155 -11.61 -4.86 1.03
C ILE A 155 -10.65 -6.05 1.10
N TRP A 156 -9.53 -5.87 1.80
CA TRP A 156 -8.61 -6.98 2.10
C TRP A 156 -9.06 -7.70 3.35
N THR A 157 -9.47 -8.95 3.21
CA THR A 157 -9.93 -9.80 4.30
C THR A 157 -8.86 -10.80 4.72
N TYR A 158 -8.81 -11.08 6.03
CA TYR A 158 -7.88 -12.03 6.62
C TYR A 158 -8.47 -12.72 7.85
N HIS A 159 -7.90 -13.86 8.24
CA HIS A 159 -8.27 -14.56 9.47
C HIS A 159 -7.27 -14.29 10.59
N GLY A 160 -7.74 -14.47 11.82
CA GLY A 160 -6.92 -14.32 13.02
C GLY A 160 -7.74 -14.55 14.28
N PRO A 161 -7.14 -14.52 15.49
CA PRO A 161 -7.85 -14.66 16.75
C PRO A 161 -9.03 -13.70 16.85
N SER A 162 -10.13 -14.16 17.41
CA SER A 162 -11.39 -13.41 17.50
C SER A 162 -11.81 -13.23 18.96
N PRO A 163 -11.19 -12.30 19.70
CA PRO A 163 -11.44 -12.13 21.13
C PRO A 163 -12.74 -11.37 21.44
N ILE A 164 -13.29 -10.62 20.47
CA ILE A 164 -14.48 -9.79 20.67
C ILE A 164 -15.72 -10.67 20.72
N LYS A 165 -16.53 -10.50 21.80
CA LYS A 165 -17.79 -11.23 21.99
C LYS A 165 -19.02 -10.34 21.95
N SER A 166 -18.83 -9.01 22.03
CA SER A 166 -19.89 -7.99 22.09
C SER A 166 -20.20 -7.34 20.74
N ALA A 167 -19.41 -7.66 19.69
CA ALA A 167 -19.59 -7.16 18.33
C ALA A 167 -18.97 -8.13 17.34
N PHE A 168 -19.21 -7.90 16.04
CA PHE A 168 -18.51 -8.65 14.99
C PHE A 168 -17.01 -8.36 15.01
N ASN A 169 -16.18 -9.41 14.84
CA ASN A 169 -14.73 -9.28 14.80
C ASN A 169 -14.30 -8.62 13.49
N ARG A 170 -13.57 -7.51 13.59
CA ARG A 170 -13.03 -6.78 12.44
C ARG A 170 -11.84 -7.55 11.87
N LYS A 171 -11.98 -8.06 10.65
CA LYS A 171 -10.99 -8.90 9.97
C LYS A 171 -10.83 -8.46 8.52
N HIS A 172 -10.81 -7.15 8.32
CA HIS A 172 -10.51 -6.54 7.03
C HIS A 172 -9.85 -5.19 7.21
N ASP A 173 -9.09 -4.82 6.22
CA ASP A 173 -8.62 -3.46 5.99
C ASP A 173 -9.17 -2.97 4.65
N THR A 174 -9.14 -1.67 4.44
CA THR A 174 -9.62 -0.99 3.23
C THR A 174 -8.44 -0.42 2.46
N ILE A 175 -8.39 -0.70 1.16
CA ILE A 175 -7.38 -0.12 0.26
C ILE A 175 -8.12 0.75 -0.75
N LEU A 176 -7.94 2.07 -0.64
CA LEU A 176 -8.52 3.04 -1.55
C LEU A 176 -7.60 3.23 -2.75
N SER A 177 -8.10 2.96 -3.95
CA SER A 177 -7.32 3.10 -5.18
C SER A 177 -7.82 4.28 -5.99
N TYR A 178 -6.92 5.27 -6.24
CA TYR A 178 -7.22 6.50 -6.97
C TYR A 178 -6.28 6.68 -8.15
N THR A 179 -6.82 7.11 -9.28
CA THR A 179 -6.05 7.41 -10.48
C THR A 179 -5.76 8.91 -10.60
N LYS A 180 -4.60 9.28 -11.14
CA LYS A 180 -4.25 10.69 -11.38
C LYS A 180 -5.15 11.32 -12.45
N SER A 181 -5.53 10.55 -13.47
CA SER A 181 -6.37 11.00 -14.58
C SER A 181 -7.27 9.88 -15.10
N ASN A 182 -8.06 10.17 -16.13
CA ASN A 182 -8.88 9.16 -16.83
C ASN A 182 -8.07 8.13 -17.63
N LYS A 183 -6.78 8.41 -17.87
CA LYS A 183 -5.86 7.50 -18.56
C LYS A 183 -4.91 6.92 -17.53
N TYR A 184 -5.13 5.67 -17.16
CA TYR A 184 -4.34 4.96 -16.15
C TYR A 184 -3.97 3.56 -16.61
N THR A 185 -2.94 3.00 -16.00
CA THR A 185 -2.51 1.62 -16.25
C THR A 185 -3.36 0.66 -15.42
N PHE A 186 -4.03 -0.30 -16.09
CA PHE A 186 -4.68 -1.43 -15.44
C PHE A 186 -4.54 -2.71 -16.27
N ASN A 187 -3.65 -3.58 -15.85
CA ASN A 187 -3.27 -4.82 -16.54
C ASN A 187 -4.20 -5.98 -16.13
N ALA A 188 -5.44 -5.94 -16.62
CA ALA A 188 -6.47 -6.91 -16.26
C ALA A 188 -6.03 -8.37 -16.41
N ASP A 189 -5.29 -8.70 -17.47
CA ASP A 189 -4.84 -10.07 -17.75
C ASP A 189 -3.73 -10.55 -16.81
N ALA A 190 -2.94 -9.63 -16.25
CA ALA A 190 -1.86 -9.95 -15.30
C ALA A 190 -2.37 -10.37 -13.91
N VAL A 191 -3.64 -10.07 -13.61
CA VAL A 191 -4.26 -10.33 -12.29
C VAL A 191 -5.46 -11.27 -12.35
N ARG A 192 -5.72 -11.89 -13.50
CA ARG A 192 -6.85 -12.83 -13.63
C ARG A 192 -6.70 -14.03 -12.72
N GLU A 193 -7.83 -14.44 -12.16
CA GLU A 193 -7.98 -15.66 -11.39
C GLU A 193 -8.86 -16.68 -12.15
N PRO A 194 -8.62 -17.98 -11.94
CA PRO A 194 -9.51 -18.99 -12.50
C PRO A 194 -10.92 -18.87 -11.90
N TYR A 195 -11.92 -19.22 -12.70
CA TYR A 195 -13.27 -19.36 -12.17
C TYR A 195 -13.35 -20.51 -11.16
N ASN A 196 -14.14 -20.33 -10.11
CA ASN A 196 -14.38 -21.41 -9.15
C ASN A 196 -15.17 -22.56 -9.79
N GLU A 197 -15.07 -23.76 -9.20
CA GLU A 197 -15.68 -24.97 -9.73
C GLU A 197 -17.20 -24.87 -9.91
N ASN A 198 -17.91 -24.19 -9.01
CA ASN A 198 -19.35 -24.03 -9.10
C ASN A 198 -19.75 -23.17 -10.31
N THR A 199 -19.03 -22.10 -10.55
CA THR A 199 -19.20 -21.27 -11.74
C THR A 199 -18.93 -22.06 -13.01
N LEU A 200 -17.84 -22.85 -13.04
CA LEU A 200 -17.51 -23.72 -14.17
C LEU A 200 -18.62 -24.77 -14.43
N LYS A 201 -19.17 -25.38 -13.37
CA LYS A 201 -20.28 -26.34 -13.47
C LYS A 201 -21.55 -25.67 -14.01
N THR A 202 -21.89 -24.48 -13.52
CA THR A 202 -23.07 -23.73 -13.96
C THR A 202 -22.98 -23.40 -15.46
N PHE A 203 -21.86 -22.90 -15.94
CA PHE A 203 -21.69 -22.58 -17.37
C PHE A 203 -21.55 -23.81 -18.26
N LYS A 204 -21.15 -24.98 -17.73
CA LYS A 204 -21.17 -26.26 -18.45
C LYS A 204 -22.59 -26.82 -18.62
N SER A 205 -23.44 -26.66 -17.59
CA SER A 205 -24.80 -27.20 -17.57
C SER A 205 -25.82 -26.35 -18.33
N SER A 206 -25.54 -25.03 -18.47
CA SER A 206 -26.44 -24.10 -19.17
C SER A 206 -25.66 -23.10 -20.01
N LYS A 207 -25.74 -23.26 -21.31
CA LYS A 207 -25.14 -22.32 -22.29
C LYS A 207 -25.72 -20.89 -22.20
N LYS A 208 -26.81 -20.69 -21.50
CA LYS A 208 -27.49 -19.40 -21.37
C LYS A 208 -27.58 -18.86 -19.94
N ALA A 209 -27.26 -19.62 -18.94
CA ALA A 209 -27.25 -19.29 -17.49
C ALA A 209 -27.77 -17.86 -17.07
N GLY A 210 -28.73 -17.32 -17.78
CA GLY A 210 -29.30 -15.98 -17.55
C GLY A 210 -28.39 -14.77 -17.91
N PHE A 211 -27.15 -15.00 -18.30
CA PHE A 211 -26.16 -13.96 -18.58
C PHE A 211 -25.85 -13.88 -20.07
N GLY A 212 -26.65 -13.33 -20.88
CA GLY A 212 -26.54 -13.10 -22.34
C GLY A 212 -25.31 -13.61 -23.12
N LYS A 213 -24.12 -13.66 -22.50
CA LYS A 213 -22.86 -14.16 -23.05
C LYS A 213 -22.13 -15.06 -22.05
N VAL A 214 -21.74 -16.26 -22.43
CA VAL A 214 -20.82 -17.09 -21.64
C VAL A 214 -19.44 -16.50 -21.68
N PRO A 215 -18.78 -16.22 -20.53
CA PRO A 215 -17.42 -15.68 -20.52
C PRO A 215 -16.42 -16.71 -21.04
N ASN A 216 -15.23 -16.26 -21.44
CA ASN A 216 -14.14 -17.17 -21.74
C ASN A 216 -13.63 -17.83 -20.47
N LEU A 217 -14.12 -19.02 -20.16
CA LEU A 217 -13.80 -19.74 -18.92
C LEU A 217 -12.31 -20.10 -18.80
N LYS A 218 -11.59 -20.24 -19.92
CA LYS A 218 -10.15 -20.53 -19.90
C LYS A 218 -9.31 -19.32 -19.55
N ARG A 219 -9.77 -18.10 -19.91
CA ARG A 219 -9.06 -16.85 -19.62
C ARG A 219 -9.14 -16.47 -18.13
N GLY A 220 -10.11 -17.00 -17.40
CA GLY A 220 -10.39 -16.56 -16.05
C GLY A 220 -11.09 -15.20 -15.98
N LYS A 221 -11.26 -14.68 -14.78
CA LYS A 221 -11.91 -13.39 -14.48
C LYS A 221 -10.94 -12.43 -13.79
N VAL A 222 -11.15 -11.13 -13.95
CA VAL A 222 -10.57 -10.13 -13.06
C VAL A 222 -11.17 -10.36 -11.67
N PRO A 223 -10.36 -10.40 -10.60
CA PRO A 223 -10.90 -10.56 -9.25
C PRO A 223 -11.85 -9.42 -8.89
N GLU A 224 -12.76 -9.70 -8.00
CA GLU A 224 -13.62 -8.72 -7.35
C GLU A 224 -12.77 -7.76 -6.48
N ASP A 225 -13.37 -6.73 -5.94
CA ASP A 225 -12.74 -5.74 -5.06
C ASP A 225 -12.74 -6.16 -3.57
N TRP A 226 -13.03 -7.40 -3.26
CA TRP A 226 -12.79 -8.01 -1.96
C TRP A 226 -11.78 -9.16 -2.10
N TRP A 227 -10.68 -9.06 -1.37
CA TRP A 227 -9.54 -9.97 -1.51
C TRP A 227 -9.29 -10.74 -0.22
N TYR A 228 -9.02 -12.01 -0.33
CA TYR A 228 -8.51 -12.81 0.77
C TYR A 228 -7.03 -13.10 0.55
N PHE A 229 -6.20 -12.53 1.40
CA PHE A 229 -4.80 -12.90 1.56
C PHE A 229 -4.51 -13.12 3.04
N PRO A 230 -3.92 -14.26 3.45
CA PRO A 230 -3.55 -14.45 4.84
C PRO A 230 -2.50 -13.41 5.26
N VAL A 231 -2.59 -12.94 6.50
CA VAL A 231 -1.52 -12.14 7.10
C VAL A 231 -0.24 -12.97 7.22
N VAL A 232 0.92 -12.31 7.21
CA VAL A 232 2.20 -12.98 7.36
C VAL A 232 2.29 -13.62 8.75
N ALA A 233 2.16 -14.94 8.79
CA ALA A 233 2.21 -15.71 10.03
C ALA A 233 3.62 -15.67 10.66
N ARG A 234 3.71 -15.90 11.98
CA ARG A 234 4.97 -15.82 12.73
C ARG A 234 6.08 -16.73 12.22
N LEU A 235 5.73 -17.85 11.60
CA LEU A 235 6.67 -18.85 11.07
C LEU A 235 6.71 -18.86 9.53
N HIS A 236 6.16 -17.83 8.86
CA HIS A 236 6.18 -17.75 7.41
C HIS A 236 7.56 -17.31 6.90
N ASN A 237 8.01 -17.90 5.79
CA ASN A 237 9.36 -17.67 5.25
C ASN A 237 9.61 -16.21 4.81
N GLU A 238 8.55 -15.46 4.44
CA GLU A 238 8.67 -14.06 4.06
C GLU A 238 8.74 -13.09 5.26
N ARG A 239 8.60 -13.61 6.50
CA ARG A 239 8.55 -12.76 7.68
C ARG A 239 9.89 -12.13 7.99
N THR A 240 9.90 -10.78 8.14
CA THR A 240 11.09 -9.99 8.48
C THR A 240 11.19 -9.64 9.98
N GLY A 241 10.11 -9.85 10.77
CA GLY A 241 10.00 -9.39 12.15
C GLY A 241 9.27 -8.06 12.30
N TYR A 242 9.03 -7.34 11.23
CA TYR A 242 8.26 -6.10 11.28
C TYR A 242 6.81 -6.40 11.68
N PRO A 243 6.23 -5.69 12.68
CA PRO A 243 4.97 -6.10 13.31
C PRO A 243 3.76 -6.05 12.38
N THR A 244 3.76 -5.14 11.42
CA THR A 244 2.64 -4.88 10.49
C THR A 244 2.99 -5.22 9.04
N GLN A 245 3.95 -6.11 8.83
CA GLN A 245 4.37 -6.55 7.50
C GLN A 245 3.17 -7.02 6.66
N LYS A 246 3.04 -6.46 5.46
CA LYS A 246 2.03 -6.87 4.49
C LYS A 246 2.51 -8.09 3.68
N PRO A 247 1.62 -9.01 3.30
CA PRO A 247 2.00 -10.18 2.51
C PRO A 247 2.45 -9.80 1.09
N GLU A 248 3.51 -10.45 0.60
CA GLU A 248 4.02 -10.23 -0.76
C GLU A 248 2.93 -10.41 -1.82
N ALA A 249 2.06 -11.40 -1.68
CA ALA A 249 0.98 -11.69 -2.63
C ALA A 249 -0.02 -10.52 -2.80
N LEU A 250 -0.26 -9.74 -1.73
CA LEU A 250 -1.10 -8.54 -1.79
C LEU A 250 -0.44 -7.48 -2.67
N LEU A 251 0.85 -7.18 -2.42
CA LEU A 251 1.61 -6.19 -3.17
C LEU A 251 1.86 -6.64 -4.63
N GLU A 252 2.07 -7.94 -4.84
CA GLU A 252 2.23 -8.52 -6.18
C GLU A 252 0.98 -8.25 -7.05
N ARG A 253 -0.21 -8.45 -6.51
CA ARG A 253 -1.47 -8.16 -7.22
C ARG A 253 -1.58 -6.67 -7.57
N ILE A 254 -1.31 -5.77 -6.62
CA ILE A 254 -1.36 -4.33 -6.82
C ILE A 254 -0.36 -3.88 -7.88
N ILE A 255 0.89 -4.31 -7.76
CA ILE A 255 1.98 -3.90 -8.65
C ILE A 255 1.74 -4.43 -10.08
N LYS A 256 1.31 -5.68 -10.23
CA LYS A 256 0.95 -6.24 -11.55
C LYS A 256 -0.23 -5.54 -12.19
N ALA A 257 -1.24 -5.17 -11.41
CA ALA A 257 -2.43 -4.48 -11.92
C ALA A 257 -2.09 -3.10 -12.48
N SER A 258 -1.27 -2.31 -11.76
CA SER A 258 -1.18 -0.87 -11.99
C SER A 258 0.22 -0.38 -12.37
N SER A 259 1.10 -1.28 -12.84
CA SER A 259 2.41 -0.92 -13.39
C SER A 259 2.89 -1.93 -14.43
N ASN A 260 3.82 -1.52 -15.28
CA ASN A 260 4.51 -2.37 -16.25
C ASN A 260 5.97 -2.59 -15.80
N GLU A 261 6.64 -3.57 -16.41
CA GLU A 261 8.07 -3.75 -16.22
C GLU A 261 8.84 -2.48 -16.62
N GLY A 262 9.81 -2.08 -15.80
CA GLY A 262 10.54 -0.82 -15.95
C GLY A 262 9.86 0.41 -15.34
N ASP A 263 8.56 0.35 -14.98
CA ASP A 263 7.86 1.45 -14.33
C ASP A 263 8.39 1.71 -12.91
N LEU A 264 8.21 2.94 -12.43
CA LEU A 264 8.62 3.38 -11.11
C LEU A 264 7.48 3.19 -10.09
N VAL A 265 7.76 2.42 -9.04
CA VAL A 265 6.88 2.15 -7.90
C VAL A 265 7.44 2.88 -6.67
N ALA A 266 6.60 3.55 -5.90
CA ALA A 266 7.05 4.17 -4.65
C ALA A 266 6.22 3.72 -3.43
N ASP A 267 6.90 3.72 -2.27
CA ASP A 267 6.31 3.51 -0.95
C ASP A 267 7.01 4.41 0.07
N PHE A 268 6.28 5.42 0.56
CA PHE A 268 6.82 6.40 1.52
C PHE A 268 6.53 6.05 2.98
N PHE A 269 5.96 4.85 3.22
CA PHE A 269 5.73 4.23 4.51
C PHE A 269 6.18 2.77 4.48
N SER A 270 7.41 2.56 4.03
CA SER A 270 7.91 1.28 3.54
C SER A 270 7.96 0.16 4.59
N GLY A 271 8.08 0.51 5.87
CA GLY A 271 8.09 -0.47 6.96
C GLY A 271 9.08 -1.59 6.75
N SER A 272 8.57 -2.79 6.49
CA SER A 272 9.39 -3.98 6.20
C SER A 272 10.03 -4.02 4.81
N GLY A 273 9.73 -3.05 3.94
CA GLY A 273 10.25 -3.02 2.57
C GLY A 273 9.56 -3.98 1.59
N THR A 274 8.40 -4.54 1.92
CA THR A 274 7.72 -5.54 1.07
C THR A 274 7.39 -4.97 -0.31
N THR A 275 6.94 -3.72 -0.41
CA THR A 275 6.64 -3.06 -1.69
C THR A 275 7.87 -2.98 -2.58
N ALA A 276 9.01 -2.53 -2.04
CA ALA A 276 10.27 -2.42 -2.76
C ALA A 276 10.77 -3.79 -3.23
N LEU A 277 10.71 -4.79 -2.36
CA LEU A 277 11.10 -6.16 -2.67
C LEU A 277 10.28 -6.74 -3.83
N VAL A 278 8.95 -6.61 -3.77
CA VAL A 278 8.05 -7.14 -4.79
C VAL A 278 8.21 -6.37 -6.10
N ALA A 279 8.35 -5.03 -6.06
CA ALA A 279 8.63 -4.22 -7.24
C ALA A 279 9.91 -4.71 -7.95
N SER A 280 11.00 -4.91 -7.21
CA SER A 280 12.26 -5.44 -7.73
C SER A 280 12.11 -6.84 -8.33
N LYS A 281 11.42 -7.77 -7.64
CA LYS A 281 11.14 -9.13 -8.14
C LYS A 281 10.38 -9.13 -9.47
N LEU A 282 9.54 -8.13 -9.68
CA LEU A 282 8.71 -7.97 -10.87
C LEU A 282 9.35 -7.10 -11.96
N GLY A 283 10.61 -6.71 -11.82
CA GLY A 283 11.32 -5.89 -12.81
C GLY A 283 10.90 -4.41 -12.84
N ARG A 284 10.34 -3.90 -11.75
CA ARG A 284 10.02 -2.48 -11.57
C ARG A 284 11.16 -1.79 -10.84
N GLN A 285 11.34 -0.50 -11.14
CA GLN A 285 12.17 0.38 -10.32
C GLN A 285 11.41 0.78 -9.05
N PHE A 286 12.12 1.15 -7.98
CA PHE A 286 11.45 1.61 -6.78
C PHE A 286 12.14 2.79 -6.09
N VAL A 287 11.33 3.58 -5.41
CA VAL A 287 11.73 4.56 -4.39
C VAL A 287 10.94 4.25 -3.12
N ALA A 288 11.64 3.91 -2.06
CA ALA A 288 11.02 3.60 -0.78
C ALA A 288 11.63 4.43 0.35
N SER A 289 10.80 4.88 1.29
CA SER A 289 11.28 5.58 2.47
C SER A 289 10.57 5.14 3.73
N ASP A 290 11.29 5.21 4.85
CA ASP A 290 10.75 5.00 6.20
C ASP A 290 11.48 5.89 7.19
N ALA A 291 10.82 6.21 8.31
CA ALA A 291 11.43 6.98 9.40
C ALA A 291 12.42 6.15 10.22
N THR A 292 12.33 4.81 10.13
CA THR A 292 13.18 3.88 10.87
C THR A 292 13.61 2.73 9.97
N TRP A 293 14.93 2.44 9.93
CA TRP A 293 15.46 1.25 9.25
C TRP A 293 15.84 0.19 10.27
N ARG A 294 15.49 -1.03 9.98
CA ARG A 294 15.94 -2.16 10.80
C ARG A 294 16.05 -3.43 9.99
#